data_0bf695bf497f3ab3fadc7ee1724c1fd3
#
_entry.id   0bf695bf497f3ab3fadc7ee1724c1fd3
#
_cell.length_a   1.000
_cell.length_b   1.000
_cell.length_c   1.000
_cell.angle_alpha   90.00
_cell.angle_beta   90.00
_cell.angle_gamma   90.00
#
_symmetry.space_group_name_H-M   'P 1'
#
loop_
_entity.id
_entity.type
_entity.pdbx_description
1 polymer ?
#
loop_
_entity_poly.entity_id
_entity_poly.type
_entity_poly.pdbx_seq_one_letter_code
_entity_poly.pdbx_strand_id
1 'polypeptide(L)'
;MVTITKKDLIDRIAETTNQKRVVVKRTVQKFLDEIILELGKGNRLEFRDFGVFEIRERQSRTAQNPKTLERVVVPAKKVVKFKVGRLMQQSLDEPESPSIEVHSISFKSDGRPAGSRLTHPPRD
;
A
#
# COMPACT_ATOMS: atom_id res chain seq x y z
N MET A 1 -4.31 16.46 9.03
CA MET A 1 -3.94 15.49 8.02
C MET A 1 -3.95 16.09 6.65
N VAL A 2 -2.95 15.79 5.86
CA VAL A 2 -2.85 16.34 4.52
C VAL A 2 -3.05 15.21 3.53
N THR A 3 -3.74 15.47 2.45
CA THR A 3 -3.93 14.47 1.43
C THR A 3 -2.85 14.62 0.37
N ILE A 4 -2.10 13.56 0.15
CA ILE A 4 -1.09 13.54 -0.89
C ILE A 4 -1.67 12.79 -2.05
N THR A 5 -1.67 13.39 -3.21
CA THR A 5 -2.28 12.78 -4.40
C THR A 5 -1.26 12.09 -5.27
N LYS A 6 -1.76 11.38 -6.26
CA LYS A 6 -0.90 10.72 -7.23
C LYS A 6 -0.01 11.76 -7.92
N LYS A 7 -0.57 12.91 -8.23
CA LYS A 7 0.18 13.95 -8.89
C LYS A 7 1.35 14.40 -8.02
N ASP A 8 1.11 14.55 -6.72
CA ASP A 8 2.17 14.96 -5.82
C ASP A 8 3.31 13.95 -5.79
N LEU A 9 2.96 12.68 -5.81
CA LEU A 9 3.97 11.64 -5.79
C LEU A 9 4.74 11.59 -7.10
N ILE A 10 4.05 11.78 -8.23
CA ILE A 10 4.69 11.79 -9.52
C ILE A 10 5.71 12.92 -9.60
N ASP A 11 5.35 14.09 -9.11
CA ASP A 11 6.25 15.22 -9.12
C ASP A 11 7.49 14.94 -8.28
N ARG A 12 7.30 14.35 -7.11
CA ARG A 12 8.42 14.01 -6.26
C ARG A 12 9.33 12.97 -6.88
N ILE A 13 8.75 11.95 -7.49
CA ILE A 13 9.52 10.90 -8.11
C ILE A 13 10.32 11.46 -9.28
N ALA A 14 9.69 12.29 -10.09
CA ALA A 14 10.37 12.87 -11.22
C ALA A 14 11.58 13.68 -10.76
N GLU A 15 11.42 14.41 -9.69
CA GLU A 15 12.49 15.22 -9.20
C GLU A 15 13.60 14.37 -8.59
N THR A 16 13.29 13.40 -7.76
CA THR A 16 14.30 12.62 -7.10
C THR A 16 15.02 11.67 -8.03
N THR A 17 14.40 11.24 -9.11
CA THR A 17 15.02 10.33 -10.05
C THR A 17 15.55 11.05 -11.26
N ASN A 18 15.35 12.36 -11.31
CA ASN A 18 15.83 13.18 -12.43
C ASN A 18 15.25 12.67 -13.74
N GLN A 19 14.00 12.34 -13.74
CA GLN A 19 13.31 11.87 -14.94
C GLN A 19 12.26 12.88 -15.34
N LYS A 20 11.86 12.86 -16.60
CA LYS A 20 10.83 13.76 -17.05
C LYS A 20 9.51 13.41 -16.42
N ARG A 21 8.77 14.42 -16.01
CA ARG A 21 7.51 14.21 -15.37
C ARG A 21 6.55 13.39 -16.21
N VAL A 22 6.54 13.61 -17.52
CA VAL A 22 5.60 12.90 -18.38
C VAL A 22 5.95 11.40 -18.42
N VAL A 23 7.22 11.06 -18.33
CA VAL A 23 7.62 9.66 -18.32
C VAL A 23 7.21 9.02 -17.01
N VAL A 24 7.45 9.71 -15.90
CA VAL A 24 7.09 9.19 -14.59
C VAL A 24 5.59 9.02 -14.49
N LYS A 25 4.85 10.00 -15.00
CA LYS A 25 3.40 9.92 -14.94
C LYS A 25 2.89 8.71 -15.69
N ARG A 26 3.44 8.46 -16.86
CA ARG A 26 3.00 7.32 -17.65
C ARG A 26 3.35 6.00 -16.97
N THR A 27 4.54 5.92 -16.39
CA THR A 27 4.99 4.71 -15.73
C THR A 27 4.15 4.44 -14.47
N VAL A 28 3.91 5.45 -13.68
CA VAL A 28 3.12 5.29 -12.46
C VAL A 28 1.69 4.89 -12.80
N GLN A 29 1.11 5.53 -13.81
CA GLN A 29 -0.23 5.20 -14.19
C GLN A 29 -0.32 3.77 -14.70
N LYS A 30 0.66 3.35 -15.47
CA LYS A 30 0.67 1.99 -15.98
C LYS A 30 0.79 0.98 -14.82
N PHE A 31 1.61 1.30 -13.83
CA PHE A 31 1.77 0.43 -12.69
C PHE A 31 0.45 0.27 -11.94
N LEU A 32 -0.26 1.36 -11.72
CA LEU A 32 -1.53 1.30 -11.02
C LEU A 32 -2.57 0.55 -11.83
N ASP A 33 -2.55 0.73 -13.16
CA ASP A 33 -3.49 0.02 -14.02
C ASP A 33 -3.22 -1.48 -13.98
N GLU A 34 -1.96 -1.87 -13.90
CA GLU A 34 -1.63 -3.30 -13.82
C GLU A 34 -2.08 -3.89 -12.50
N ILE A 35 -2.00 -3.13 -11.42
CA ILE A 35 -2.49 -3.59 -10.14
C ILE A 35 -3.99 -3.85 -10.22
N ILE A 36 -4.73 -2.91 -10.79
CA ILE A 36 -6.16 -3.05 -10.92
C ILE A 36 -6.50 -4.26 -11.79
N LEU A 37 -5.76 -4.44 -12.86
CA LEU A 37 -6.02 -5.54 -13.77
C LEU A 37 -5.82 -6.89 -13.08
N GLU A 38 -4.72 -7.05 -12.36
CA GLU A 38 -4.46 -8.33 -11.71
C GLU A 38 -5.44 -8.62 -10.59
N LEU A 39 -5.81 -7.61 -9.84
CA LEU A 39 -6.80 -7.81 -8.80
C LEU A 39 -8.15 -8.15 -9.40
N GLY A 40 -8.46 -7.58 -10.57
CA GLY A 40 -9.70 -7.92 -11.24
C GLY A 40 -9.75 -9.35 -11.69
N LYS A 41 -8.60 -9.98 -11.92
CA LYS A 41 -8.56 -11.38 -12.26
C LYS A 41 -8.62 -12.26 -11.02
N GLY A 42 -8.60 -11.68 -9.84
CA GLY A 42 -8.63 -12.44 -8.60
C GLY A 42 -7.25 -12.83 -8.11
N ASN A 43 -6.21 -12.29 -8.69
CA ASN A 43 -4.86 -12.65 -8.30
C ASN A 43 -4.39 -11.83 -7.11
N ARG A 44 -3.44 -12.39 -6.40
CA ARG A 44 -2.85 -11.72 -5.27
C ARG A 44 -1.59 -11.00 -5.73
N LEU A 45 -1.35 -9.81 -5.22
CA LEU A 45 -0.16 -9.07 -5.56
C LEU A 45 0.69 -8.90 -4.31
N GLU A 46 1.91 -9.34 -4.39
CA GLU A 46 2.80 -9.22 -3.25
C GLU A 46 3.95 -8.30 -3.59
N PHE A 47 4.10 -7.22 -2.84
CA PHE A 47 5.21 -6.31 -3.01
C PHE A 47 6.06 -6.44 -1.76
N ARG A 48 7.16 -7.14 -1.89
CA ARG A 48 7.99 -7.47 -0.76
C ARG A 48 8.31 -6.23 0.07
N ASP A 49 8.17 -6.36 1.37
CA ASP A 49 8.42 -5.30 2.34
C ASP A 49 7.46 -4.11 2.28
N PHE A 50 6.65 -4.03 1.27
CA PHE A 50 5.66 -2.97 1.17
C PHE A 50 4.30 -3.48 1.62
N GLY A 51 3.83 -4.52 1.03
CA GLY A 51 2.54 -5.07 1.43
C GLY A 51 1.99 -6.05 0.41
N VAL A 52 0.84 -6.55 0.71
CA VAL A 52 0.17 -7.54 -0.12
C VAL A 52 -1.26 -7.11 -0.35
N PHE A 53 -1.69 -7.14 -1.60
CA PHE A 53 -3.07 -6.90 -1.95
C PHE A 53 -3.70 -8.25 -2.28
N GLU A 54 -4.85 -8.52 -1.74
CA GLU A 54 -5.55 -9.76 -2.08
C GLU A 54 -7.04 -9.51 -2.11
N ILE A 55 -7.74 -10.39 -2.80
CA ILE A 55 -9.18 -10.28 -2.91
C ILE A 55 -9.81 -11.17 -1.87
N ARG A 56 -10.75 -10.62 -1.15
CA ARG A 56 -11.52 -11.39 -0.21
C ARG A 56 -12.97 -11.36 -0.63
N GLU A 57 -13.62 -12.47 -0.51
CA GLU A 57 -15.01 -12.53 -0.86
C GLU A 57 -15.83 -12.62 0.41
N ARG A 58 -16.73 -11.68 0.60
CA ARG A 58 -17.64 -11.73 1.71
C ARG A 58 -18.86 -12.50 1.27
N GLN A 59 -19.27 -13.46 2.08
CA GLN A 59 -20.44 -14.23 1.73
C GLN A 59 -21.69 -13.44 1.97
N SER A 60 -22.75 -13.80 1.29
CA SER A 60 -24.01 -13.13 1.51
C SER A 60 -24.50 -13.46 2.93
N ARG A 61 -25.20 -12.57 3.50
CA ARG A 61 -25.71 -12.76 4.85
C ARG A 61 -26.99 -11.98 5.01
N THR A 62 -27.70 -12.27 6.07
CA THR A 62 -28.93 -11.57 6.39
C THR A 62 -28.60 -10.53 7.44
N ALA A 63 -29.05 -9.33 7.22
CA ALA A 63 -28.84 -8.26 8.18
C ALA A 63 -30.18 -7.64 8.52
N GLN A 64 -30.27 -6.97 9.63
CA GLN A 64 -31.50 -6.36 10.05
C GLN A 64 -31.37 -4.85 9.96
N ASN A 65 -32.35 -4.22 9.36
CA ASN A 65 -32.41 -2.78 9.27
C ASN A 65 -32.78 -2.24 10.65
N PRO A 66 -31.93 -1.46 11.29
CA PRO A 66 -32.21 -1.00 12.65
C PRO A 66 -33.43 -0.11 12.74
N LYS A 67 -33.83 0.54 11.66
CA LYS A 67 -34.99 1.40 11.73
C LYS A 67 -36.29 0.66 11.54
N THR A 68 -36.36 -0.25 10.60
CA THR A 68 -37.59 -0.92 10.28
C THR A 68 -37.63 -2.31 10.85
N LEU A 69 -36.51 -2.81 11.33
CA LEU A 69 -36.41 -4.16 11.87
C LEU A 69 -36.66 -5.22 10.81
N GLU A 70 -36.63 -4.83 9.56
CA GLU A 70 -36.78 -5.78 8.49
C GLU A 70 -35.49 -6.47 8.19
N ARG A 71 -35.57 -7.72 7.80
CA ARG A 71 -34.39 -8.45 7.41
C ARG A 71 -34.08 -8.23 5.95
N VAL A 72 -32.87 -7.95 5.64
CA VAL A 72 -32.46 -7.77 4.26
C VAL A 72 -31.29 -8.67 3.98
N VAL A 73 -31.18 -9.12 2.75
CA VAL A 73 -30.10 -9.98 2.36
C VAL A 73 -28.99 -9.10 1.80
N VAL A 74 -27.81 -9.21 2.37
CA VAL A 74 -26.65 -8.49 1.89
C VAL A 74 -25.94 -9.44 0.95
N PRO A 75 -25.83 -9.10 -0.33
CA PRO A 75 -25.25 -10.04 -1.30
C PRO A 75 -23.77 -10.26 -1.11
N ALA A 76 -23.27 -11.33 -1.66
CA ALA A 76 -21.85 -11.59 -1.64
C ALA A 76 -21.11 -10.48 -2.38
N LYS A 77 -19.93 -10.17 -1.92
CA LYS A 77 -19.19 -9.06 -2.48
C LYS A 77 -17.70 -9.34 -2.43
N LYS A 78 -16.99 -8.93 -3.46
CA LYS A 78 -15.55 -9.06 -3.46
C LYS A 78 -14.94 -7.74 -3.05
N VAL A 79 -13.98 -7.79 -2.16
CA VAL A 79 -13.33 -6.58 -1.68
C VAL A 79 -11.84 -6.78 -1.72
N VAL A 80 -11.10 -5.70 -1.82
CA VAL A 80 -9.65 -5.74 -1.82
C VAL A 80 -9.17 -5.55 -0.39
N LYS A 81 -8.27 -6.41 0.05
CA LYS A 81 -7.68 -6.28 1.36
C LYS A 81 -6.20 -6.04 1.20
N PHE A 82 -5.68 -5.07 1.92
CA PHE A 82 -4.26 -4.76 1.89
C PHE A 82 -3.64 -5.12 3.24
N LYS A 83 -2.57 -5.89 3.20
CA LYS A 83 -1.82 -6.23 4.39
C LYS A 83 -0.50 -5.53 4.33
N VAL A 84 -0.14 -4.87 5.41
CA VAL A 84 1.07 -4.07 5.48
C VAL A 84 2.30 -4.95 5.47
N GLY A 85 3.31 -4.53 4.74
CA GLY A 85 4.58 -5.23 4.74
C GLY A 85 5.49 -4.72 5.82
N ARG A 86 6.68 -5.30 5.90
CA ARG A 86 7.58 -5.02 7.00
C ARG A 86 8.08 -3.59 7.04
N LEU A 87 8.55 -3.08 5.93
CA LEU A 87 9.09 -1.73 5.95
C LEU A 87 8.02 -0.70 6.23
N MET A 88 6.85 -0.89 5.68
CA MET A 88 5.78 0.03 5.92
C MET A 88 5.35 -0.01 7.39
N GLN A 89 5.30 -1.20 7.97
CA GLN A 89 4.93 -1.32 9.36
C GLN A 89 5.95 -0.66 10.26
N GLN A 90 7.22 -0.83 9.97
CA GLN A 90 8.25 -0.20 10.74
C GLN A 90 8.14 1.31 10.69
N SER A 91 7.84 1.83 9.53
CA SER A 91 7.71 3.27 9.38
C SER A 91 6.56 3.81 10.23
N LEU A 92 5.50 3.06 10.35
CA LEU A 92 4.39 3.50 11.17
C LEU A 92 4.68 3.38 12.65
N ASP A 93 5.45 2.39 13.03
CA ASP A 93 5.74 2.17 14.44
C ASP A 93 6.80 3.10 14.99
N GLU A 94 7.55 3.76 14.14
CA GLU A 94 8.59 4.67 14.57
C GLU A 94 8.28 6.05 14.12
N PRO A 95 7.43 6.72 14.78
CA PRO A 95 6.92 7.99 14.31
C PRO A 95 7.97 9.03 14.12
N GLU A 96 9.06 8.94 14.80
CA GLU A 96 10.01 9.93 14.58
C GLU A 96 11.00 9.60 13.60
N SER A 97 10.87 8.57 12.91
CA SER A 97 11.84 8.17 12.03
C SER A 97 11.62 8.72 10.71
N PRO A 98 12.07 9.81 10.45
CA PRO A 98 11.86 10.37 9.18
C PRO A 98 12.75 9.75 8.23
N SER A 99 13.50 8.96 8.71
CA SER A 99 14.43 8.57 7.91
C SER A 99 14.20 7.58 6.96
N ILE A 100 13.12 7.20 6.70
CA ILE A 100 12.95 6.31 5.69
C ILE A 100 13.18 7.00 4.47
N GLU A 101 14.34 7.21 4.09
CA GLU A 101 14.58 7.84 2.91
C GLU A 101 14.43 6.91 1.87
N VAL A 102 13.80 7.24 0.87
CA VAL A 102 13.51 6.38 -0.16
C VAL A 102 14.67 5.71 -0.71
N HIS A 103 15.69 6.43 -0.86
CA HIS A 103 16.78 5.80 -1.51
C HIS A 103 17.44 4.82 -0.61
N SER A 104 17.26 4.99 0.66
CA SER A 104 17.95 4.10 1.48
C SER A 104 17.22 2.83 1.54
N ILE A 105 16.10 2.81 1.01
CA ILE A 105 15.45 1.67 1.04
C ILE A 105 16.08 0.61 0.42
N SER A 106 16.83 0.87 -0.33
CA SER A 106 17.31 -0.13 -1.00
C SER A 106 18.04 -0.96 -0.23
N PHE A 107 18.42 -0.64 0.27
CA PHE A 107 19.18 -1.04 0.85
C PHE A 107 19.43 -2.09 1.52
N LYS A 108 19.15 -2.22 2.09
CA LYS A 108 19.47 -3.02 2.90
C LYS A 108 19.05 -4.25 2.82
N SER A 109 19.76 -4.99 2.62
CA SER A 109 19.48 -6.26 2.56
C SER A 109 18.80 -6.77 3.72
N ASP A 110 19.09 -6.36 4.80
CA ASP A 110 18.41 -6.88 5.90
C ASP A 110 17.08 -6.27 5.98
N GLY A 111 16.80 -5.46 5.08
CA GLY A 111 15.49 -4.96 5.11
C GLY A 111 15.32 -3.89 6.07
N ARG A 112 16.29 -3.45 6.73
CA ARG A 112 16.12 -2.39 7.54
C ARG A 112 16.74 -1.27 7.02
N PRO A 113 16.27 -0.18 7.27
CA PRO A 113 16.87 1.01 6.79
C PRO A 113 18.19 1.03 7.41
N ALA A 114 19.00 1.40 6.71
CA ALA A 114 20.25 1.43 7.18
C ALA A 114 20.31 2.35 8.24
N GLY A 115 20.91 2.52 8.74
CA GLY A 115 20.97 3.46 9.61
C GLY A 115 20.20 3.41 10.58
N SER A 116 19.90 3.29 10.74
CA SER A 116 19.28 3.27 11.55
C SER A 116 19.43 2.78 12.34
N ARG A 117 19.72 2.62 12.52
CA ARG A 117 19.72 2.28 13.21
C ARG A 117 19.64 1.55 13.48
N LEU A 118 19.65 1.30 13.34
CA LEU A 118 19.42 0.66 13.59
C LEU A 118 19.26 0.35 14.37
N THR A 119 19.38 0.41 14.65
CA THR A 119 19.30 0.07 15.37
C THR A 119 18.55 -0.32 15.96
N HIS A 120 18.21 -0.55 16.06
CA HIS A 120 17.43 -0.88 16.59
C HIS A 120 17.22 -1.99 16.44
N PRO A 121 17.33 -2.51 16.64
CA PRO A 121 17.28 -3.51 16.52
C PRO A 121 16.50 -4.17 16.74
N PRO A 122 16.32 -4.41 16.82
CA PRO A 122 15.72 -5.07 16.92
C PRO A 122 14.70 -5.35 17.17
N ARG A 123 14.24 -5.22 17.31
CA ARG A 123 13.21 -5.30 17.48
C ARG A 123 12.78 -6.03 16.62
N ASP A 124 13.08 -6.36 16.06
CA ASP A 124 12.76 -6.92 15.22
C ASP A 124 12.62 -7.73 15.12
#